data_9fbe3301e412c600cf0efb189aab81d1
#
_entry.id   9fbe3301e412c600cf0efb189aab81d1
#
_cell.length_a   1.000
_cell.length_b   1.000
_cell.length_c   1.000
_cell.angle_alpha   90.00
_cell.angle_beta   90.00
_cell.angle_gamma   90.00
#
_symmetry.space_group_name_H-M   'P 1'
#
loop_
_entity.id
_entity.type
_entity.pdbx_description
1 polymer ?
#
loop_
_entity_poly.entity_id
_entity_poly.type
_entity_poly.pdbx_seq_one_letter_code
_entity_poly.pdbx_strand_id
1 'polypeptide(L)'
;MQSNPFHNLPKIKKRDAINILRKPISEVKILADYYKAVFHLANFPCEESEIILLDFIKYDYEQLEYKIAKRKAIEVLAIFDCKKAIPIIADFLKNDDDYLVETAIWSLGKLKCDDIDIINSICSILYKQFENKRIVIQTLTKLGVKKEIDKIRSLSTDTQSSNGVKGASFAALIKLCGEEDKLSDLKDFLRLSNQNDRHCAVQDI
;
A
#
# COMPACT_ATOMS: atom_id res chain seq x y z
N MET A 1 -23.04 -2.79 -7.71
CA MET A 1 -21.87 -3.69 -7.71
C MET A 1 -21.12 -3.43 -9.02
N GLN A 2 -20.04 -2.68 -9.00
CA GLN A 2 -19.17 -2.59 -10.17
C GLN A 2 -18.45 -3.94 -10.29
N SER A 3 -18.64 -4.62 -11.42
CA SER A 3 -17.91 -5.85 -11.73
C SER A 3 -16.41 -5.52 -11.77
N ASN A 4 -15.63 -6.21 -10.95
CA ASN A 4 -14.17 -6.11 -10.98
C ASN A 4 -13.71 -6.34 -12.43
N PRO A 5 -13.12 -5.36 -13.12
CA PRO A 5 -12.74 -5.49 -14.53
C PRO A 5 -11.72 -6.61 -14.78
N PHE A 6 -11.11 -7.15 -13.71
CA PHE A 6 -10.13 -8.23 -13.76
C PHE A 6 -10.75 -9.64 -13.63
N HIS A 7 -12.08 -9.76 -13.37
CA HIS A 7 -12.74 -11.07 -13.27
C HIS A 7 -12.68 -11.89 -14.58
N ASN A 8 -12.49 -11.23 -15.71
CA ASN A 8 -12.46 -11.87 -17.04
C ASN A 8 -11.05 -12.08 -17.59
N LEU A 9 -10.00 -11.92 -16.78
CA LEU A 9 -8.65 -12.27 -17.24
C LEU A 9 -8.57 -13.78 -17.51
N PRO A 10 -8.09 -14.19 -18.71
CA PRO A 10 -7.96 -15.61 -19.02
C PRO A 10 -7.03 -16.27 -17.98
N LYS A 11 -7.51 -17.38 -17.42
CA LYS A 11 -6.73 -18.16 -16.44
C LYS A 11 -5.48 -18.69 -17.10
N ILE A 12 -4.32 -18.36 -16.57
CA ILE A 12 -3.03 -18.93 -16.99
C ILE A 12 -2.55 -19.91 -15.92
N LYS A 13 -1.76 -20.90 -16.33
CA LYS A 13 -1.19 -21.85 -15.37
C LYS A 13 -0.07 -21.15 -14.57
N LYS A 14 0.16 -21.59 -13.33
CA LYS A 14 1.25 -21.08 -12.47
C LYS A 14 2.58 -21.06 -13.23
N ARG A 15 2.94 -22.16 -13.92
CA ARG A 15 4.20 -22.27 -14.69
C ARG A 15 4.30 -21.21 -15.78
N ASP A 16 3.20 -20.91 -16.47
CA ASP A 16 3.19 -19.92 -17.56
C ASP A 16 3.34 -18.50 -16.98
N ALA A 17 2.70 -18.21 -15.84
CA ALA A 17 2.87 -16.96 -15.12
C ALA A 17 4.33 -16.73 -14.69
N ILE A 18 4.97 -17.75 -14.12
CA ILE A 18 6.40 -17.72 -13.76
C ILE A 18 7.28 -17.47 -14.99
N ASN A 19 7.00 -18.16 -16.09
CA ASN A 19 7.77 -18.00 -17.33
C ASN A 19 7.65 -16.58 -17.91
N ILE A 20 6.47 -15.95 -17.79
CA ILE A 20 6.27 -14.54 -18.21
C ILE A 20 7.13 -13.61 -17.35
N LEU A 21 7.11 -13.77 -16.03
CA LEU A 21 7.85 -12.88 -15.11
C LEU A 21 9.38 -13.04 -15.21
N ARG A 22 9.88 -14.18 -15.72
CA ARG A 22 11.31 -14.41 -15.97
C ARG A 22 11.82 -13.76 -17.25
N LYS A 23 10.93 -13.39 -18.17
CA LYS A 23 11.36 -12.78 -19.44
C LYS A 23 11.80 -11.34 -19.21
N PRO A 24 12.91 -10.92 -19.84
CA PRO A 24 13.25 -9.50 -19.89
C PRO A 24 12.18 -8.74 -20.70
N ILE A 25 12.05 -7.45 -20.44
CA ILE A 25 11.00 -6.62 -21.04
C ILE A 25 11.03 -6.64 -22.57
N SER A 26 12.21 -6.78 -23.18
CA SER A 26 12.41 -6.87 -24.63
C SER A 26 11.79 -8.11 -25.28
N GLU A 27 11.53 -9.17 -24.49
CA GLU A 27 10.98 -10.45 -24.97
C GLU A 27 9.48 -10.58 -24.72
N VAL A 28 8.87 -9.61 -23.99
CA VAL A 28 7.44 -9.62 -23.70
C VAL A 28 6.69 -8.78 -24.71
N LYS A 29 5.94 -9.43 -25.59
CA LYS A 29 5.19 -8.76 -26.68
C LYS A 29 4.07 -7.85 -26.17
N ILE A 30 3.41 -8.24 -25.08
CA ILE A 30 2.30 -7.52 -24.47
C ILE A 30 2.67 -7.26 -23.00
N LEU A 31 3.08 -6.05 -22.68
CA LEU A 31 3.56 -5.70 -21.33
C LEU A 31 2.52 -5.90 -20.24
N ALA A 32 1.23 -5.77 -20.57
CA ALA A 32 0.13 -6.09 -19.64
C ALA A 32 0.11 -7.56 -19.18
N ASP A 33 0.84 -8.46 -19.86
CA ASP A 33 0.94 -9.86 -19.43
C ASP A 33 1.73 -10.00 -18.13
N TYR A 34 2.64 -9.08 -17.81
CA TYR A 34 3.27 -9.05 -16.49
C TYR A 34 2.24 -8.90 -15.37
N TYR A 35 1.32 -7.93 -15.52
CA TYR A 35 0.26 -7.74 -14.51
C TYR A 35 -0.63 -8.97 -14.38
N LYS A 36 -1.03 -9.59 -15.51
CA LYS A 36 -1.82 -10.84 -15.50
C LYS A 36 -1.07 -11.97 -14.79
N ALA A 37 0.23 -12.11 -15.06
CA ALA A 37 1.06 -13.13 -14.43
C ALA A 37 1.13 -12.95 -12.91
N VAL A 38 1.40 -11.73 -12.44
CA VAL A 38 1.42 -11.39 -11.00
C VAL A 38 0.05 -11.64 -10.37
N PHE A 39 -1.04 -11.18 -11.01
CA PHE A 39 -2.41 -11.36 -10.52
C PHE A 39 -2.76 -12.85 -10.35
N HIS A 40 -2.36 -13.70 -11.30
CA HIS A 40 -2.60 -15.14 -11.19
C HIS A 40 -1.74 -15.80 -10.13
N LEU A 41 -0.47 -15.39 -9.96
CA LEU A 41 0.40 -15.91 -8.91
C LEU A 41 -0.13 -15.61 -7.50
N ALA A 42 -0.91 -14.56 -7.31
CA ALA A 42 -1.56 -14.25 -6.04
C ALA A 42 -2.43 -15.41 -5.49
N ASN A 43 -2.85 -16.34 -6.35
CA ASN A 43 -3.60 -17.54 -5.94
C ASN A 43 -2.69 -18.73 -5.55
N PHE A 44 -1.39 -18.60 -5.63
CA PHE A 44 -0.43 -19.67 -5.38
C PHE A 44 0.66 -19.24 -4.38
N PRO A 45 0.31 -19.07 -3.08
CA PRO A 45 1.26 -18.71 -2.04
C PRO A 45 2.23 -19.87 -1.79
N CYS A 46 3.42 -19.79 -2.36
CA CYS A 46 4.49 -20.78 -2.20
C CYS A 46 5.85 -20.15 -2.46
N GLU A 47 6.91 -20.78 -1.98
CA GLU A 47 8.29 -20.29 -2.07
C GLU A 47 8.71 -19.95 -3.52
N GLU A 48 8.33 -20.76 -4.49
CA GLU A 48 8.64 -20.49 -5.90
C GLU A 48 7.99 -19.17 -6.39
N SER A 49 6.75 -18.91 -5.98
CA SER A 49 6.06 -17.65 -6.30
C SER A 49 6.69 -16.46 -5.59
N GLU A 50 7.12 -16.62 -4.34
CA GLU A 50 7.83 -15.56 -3.61
C GLU A 50 9.15 -15.21 -4.28
N ILE A 51 9.96 -16.21 -4.62
CA ILE A 51 11.27 -16.00 -5.26
C ILE A 51 11.11 -15.22 -6.56
N ILE A 52 10.17 -15.64 -7.43
CA ILE A 52 10.01 -14.96 -8.73
C ILE A 52 9.46 -13.54 -8.58
N LEU A 53 8.58 -13.29 -7.61
CA LEU A 53 8.05 -11.97 -7.33
C LEU A 53 9.13 -11.06 -6.71
N LEU A 54 9.97 -11.59 -5.81
CA LEU A 54 11.12 -10.87 -5.24
C LEU A 54 12.11 -10.47 -6.32
N ASP A 55 12.39 -11.36 -7.28
CA ASP A 55 13.29 -11.03 -8.38
C ASP A 55 12.65 -10.00 -9.32
N PHE A 56 11.36 -10.15 -9.63
CA PHE A 56 10.64 -9.24 -10.51
C PHE A 56 10.64 -7.78 -10.00
N ILE A 57 10.46 -7.55 -8.70
CA ILE A 57 10.41 -6.18 -8.15
C ILE A 57 11.76 -5.47 -8.09
N LYS A 58 12.88 -6.19 -8.24
CA LYS A 58 14.23 -5.58 -8.24
C LYS A 58 14.53 -4.78 -9.51
N TYR A 59 13.91 -5.14 -10.64
CA TYR A 59 14.13 -4.42 -11.88
C TYR A 59 13.40 -3.07 -11.87
N ASP A 60 13.94 -2.12 -12.61
CA ASP A 60 13.35 -0.79 -12.76
C ASP A 60 13.21 -0.45 -14.24
N TYR A 61 11.98 -0.54 -14.73
CA TYR A 61 11.63 -0.23 -16.11
C TYR A 61 10.63 0.92 -16.15
N GLU A 62 10.81 1.84 -17.09
CA GLU A 62 9.99 3.05 -17.18
C GLU A 62 8.57 2.83 -17.71
N GLN A 63 8.30 1.69 -18.35
CA GLN A 63 7.01 1.39 -18.95
C GLN A 63 5.91 1.31 -17.89
N LEU A 64 4.80 2.00 -18.14
CA LEU A 64 3.68 2.12 -17.21
C LEU A 64 3.13 0.74 -16.80
N GLU A 65 2.96 -0.15 -17.77
CA GLU A 65 2.45 -1.50 -17.53
C GLU A 65 3.35 -2.29 -16.60
N TYR A 66 4.68 -2.10 -16.71
CA TYR A 66 5.63 -2.72 -15.79
C TYR A 66 5.51 -2.12 -14.38
N LYS A 67 5.45 -0.78 -14.27
CA LYS A 67 5.28 -0.08 -12.99
C LYS A 67 3.98 -0.54 -12.28
N ILE A 68 2.88 -0.72 -13.01
CA ILE A 68 1.63 -1.26 -12.47
C ILE A 68 1.81 -2.72 -11.99
N ALA A 69 2.46 -3.56 -12.79
CA ALA A 69 2.73 -4.94 -12.42
C ALA A 69 3.66 -5.05 -11.22
N LYS A 70 4.70 -4.20 -11.13
CA LYS A 70 5.63 -4.11 -9.99
C LYS A 70 4.89 -3.78 -8.69
N ARG A 71 4.04 -2.76 -8.69
CA ARG A 71 3.19 -2.42 -7.53
C ARG A 71 2.32 -3.61 -7.10
N LYS A 72 1.70 -4.28 -8.07
CA LYS A 72 0.90 -5.49 -7.77
C LYS A 72 1.73 -6.63 -7.19
N ALA A 73 2.96 -6.82 -7.66
CA ALA A 73 3.87 -7.84 -7.12
C ALA A 73 4.26 -7.55 -5.66
N ILE A 74 4.49 -6.28 -5.31
CA ILE A 74 4.75 -5.84 -3.94
C ILE A 74 3.55 -6.13 -3.03
N GLU A 75 2.33 -5.82 -3.48
CA GLU A 75 1.10 -6.14 -2.75
C GLU A 75 0.96 -7.65 -2.51
N VAL A 76 1.22 -8.47 -3.53
CA VAL A 76 1.13 -9.94 -3.44
C VAL A 76 2.14 -10.49 -2.45
N LEU A 77 3.38 -10.00 -2.46
CA LEU A 77 4.40 -10.38 -1.47
C LEU A 77 3.97 -10.04 -0.04
N ALA A 78 3.32 -8.88 0.15
CA ALA A 78 2.79 -8.50 1.46
C ALA A 78 1.58 -9.37 1.88
N ILE A 79 0.73 -9.78 0.94
CA ILE A 79 -0.39 -10.71 1.19
C ILE A 79 0.13 -12.11 1.55
N PHE A 80 1.22 -12.56 0.95
CA PHE A 80 1.89 -13.83 1.27
C PHE A 80 2.64 -13.81 2.61
N ASP A 81 2.71 -12.66 3.28
CA ASP A 81 3.53 -12.44 4.49
C ASP A 81 5.02 -12.69 4.26
N CYS A 82 5.52 -12.44 3.06
CA CYS A 82 6.92 -12.65 2.68
C CYS A 82 7.84 -11.61 3.32
N LYS A 83 8.34 -11.90 4.53
CA LYS A 83 9.22 -10.99 5.30
C LYS A 83 10.53 -10.67 4.57
N LYS A 84 11.01 -11.57 3.71
CA LYS A 84 12.21 -11.35 2.87
C LYS A 84 12.07 -10.14 1.94
N ALA A 85 10.83 -9.69 1.67
CA ALA A 85 10.57 -8.52 0.83
C ALA A 85 10.79 -7.19 1.57
N ILE A 86 10.77 -7.17 2.90
CA ILE A 86 10.83 -5.92 3.71
C ILE A 86 12.00 -5.01 3.29
N PRO A 87 13.26 -5.46 3.21
CA PRO A 87 14.36 -4.58 2.85
C PRO A 87 14.21 -3.97 1.45
N ILE A 88 13.77 -4.79 0.48
CA ILE A 88 13.58 -4.34 -0.91
C ILE A 88 12.44 -3.34 -1.00
N ILE A 89 11.33 -3.58 -0.28
CA ILE A 89 10.18 -2.68 -0.26
C ILE A 89 10.53 -1.36 0.44
N ALA A 90 11.37 -1.39 1.47
CA ALA A 90 11.82 -0.19 2.18
C ALA A 90 12.60 0.77 1.28
N ASP A 91 13.37 0.26 0.32
CA ASP A 91 14.09 1.11 -0.63
C ASP A 91 13.14 1.95 -1.51
N PHE A 92 11.92 1.47 -1.76
CA PHE A 92 10.90 2.20 -2.53
C PHE A 92 10.30 3.39 -1.79
N LEU A 93 10.51 3.54 -0.48
CA LEU A 93 10.09 4.73 0.27
C LEU A 93 10.78 6.02 -0.17
N LYS A 94 11.87 5.91 -0.95
CA LYS A 94 12.64 7.02 -1.49
C LYS A 94 12.38 7.27 -2.98
N ASN A 95 11.43 6.53 -3.58
CA ASN A 95 11.14 6.65 -5.00
C ASN A 95 10.35 7.92 -5.31
N ASP A 96 10.48 8.42 -6.54
CA ASP A 96 9.75 9.62 -7.01
C ASP A 96 8.32 9.28 -7.50
N ASP A 97 7.98 7.99 -7.68
CA ASP A 97 6.60 7.54 -7.99
C ASP A 97 5.79 7.40 -6.70
N ASP A 98 4.95 8.39 -6.41
CA ASP A 98 4.09 8.41 -5.22
C ASP A 98 3.23 7.15 -5.09
N TYR A 99 2.75 6.56 -6.20
CA TYR A 99 1.99 5.31 -6.15
C TYR A 99 2.82 4.11 -5.72
N LEU A 100 4.12 4.09 -6.08
CA LEU A 100 5.03 3.06 -5.61
C LEU A 100 5.35 3.25 -4.12
N VAL A 101 5.54 4.50 -3.68
CA VAL A 101 5.72 4.86 -2.27
C VAL A 101 4.50 4.45 -1.44
N GLU A 102 3.28 4.75 -1.90
CA GLU A 102 2.04 4.32 -1.23
C GLU A 102 1.96 2.80 -1.08
N THR A 103 2.26 2.08 -2.17
CA THR A 103 2.25 0.62 -2.17
C THR A 103 3.29 0.06 -1.18
N ALA A 104 4.47 0.67 -1.12
CA ALA A 104 5.52 0.29 -0.18
C ALA A 104 5.09 0.50 1.27
N ILE A 105 4.54 1.68 1.60
CA ILE A 105 4.04 2.01 2.95
C ILE A 105 2.97 1.00 3.39
N TRP A 106 1.96 0.77 2.55
CA TRP A 106 0.89 -0.19 2.83
C TRP A 106 1.43 -1.59 3.07
N SER A 107 2.36 -2.03 2.21
CA SER A 107 2.93 -3.37 2.27
C SER A 107 3.79 -3.58 3.52
N LEU A 108 4.59 -2.58 3.92
CA LEU A 108 5.36 -2.61 5.17
C LEU A 108 4.43 -2.71 6.40
N GLY A 109 3.31 -1.97 6.39
CA GLY A 109 2.28 -2.11 7.42
C GLY A 109 1.58 -3.47 7.42
N LYS A 110 1.33 -4.06 6.24
CA LYS A 110 0.75 -5.40 6.10
C LYS A 110 1.70 -6.48 6.59
N LEU A 111 2.99 -6.34 6.29
CA LEU A 111 4.06 -7.20 6.75
C LEU A 111 4.42 -7.02 8.24
N LYS A 112 3.79 -6.08 8.95
CA LYS A 112 4.09 -5.76 10.35
C LYS A 112 5.58 -5.49 10.57
N CYS A 113 6.15 -4.61 9.72
CA CYS A 113 7.55 -4.23 9.82
C CYS A 113 7.83 -3.64 11.22
N ASP A 114 8.86 -4.15 11.90
CA ASP A 114 9.31 -3.72 13.25
C ASP A 114 10.69 -3.06 13.22
N ASP A 115 11.30 -2.92 12.05
CA ASP A 115 12.58 -2.23 11.88
C ASP A 115 12.41 -0.73 12.12
N ILE A 116 13.13 -0.20 13.13
CA ILE A 116 13.00 1.18 13.58
C ILE A 116 13.45 2.20 12.53
N ASP A 117 14.43 1.89 11.71
CA ASP A 117 14.92 2.80 10.67
C ASP A 117 13.94 2.90 9.51
N ILE A 118 13.29 1.79 9.16
CA ILE A 118 12.20 1.77 8.19
C ILE A 118 11.00 2.55 8.73
N ILE A 119 10.61 2.33 9.98
CA ILE A 119 9.52 3.07 10.64
C ILE A 119 9.83 4.57 10.66
N ASN A 120 11.05 4.97 11.01
CA ASN A 120 11.47 6.37 10.99
C ASN A 120 11.40 6.97 9.56
N SER A 121 11.73 6.18 8.55
CA SER A 121 11.59 6.59 7.14
C SER A 121 10.13 6.84 6.77
N ILE A 122 9.21 5.96 7.20
CA ILE A 122 7.75 6.16 7.01
C ILE A 122 7.28 7.42 7.75
N CYS A 123 7.69 7.62 9.02
CA CYS A 123 7.36 8.82 9.79
C CYS A 123 7.76 10.11 9.07
N SER A 124 8.95 10.12 8.45
CA SER A 124 9.48 11.30 7.75
C SER A 124 8.58 11.77 6.61
N ILE A 125 7.80 10.87 6.00
CA ILE A 125 6.90 11.18 4.88
C ILE A 125 5.74 12.09 5.33
N LEU A 126 5.34 12.08 6.61
CA LEU A 126 4.33 13.00 7.13
C LEU A 126 4.72 14.48 6.98
N TYR A 127 6.03 14.76 6.88
CA TYR A 127 6.57 16.12 6.77
C TYR A 127 6.88 16.54 5.34
N LYS A 128 6.77 15.61 4.38
CA LYS A 128 7.00 15.89 2.95
C LYS A 128 5.72 16.38 2.26
N GLN A 129 5.87 16.93 1.07
CA GLN A 129 4.77 17.10 0.12
C GLN A 129 4.41 15.74 -0.46
N PHE A 130 3.55 15.01 0.24
CA PHE A 130 3.05 13.71 -0.17
C PHE A 130 1.52 13.77 -0.10
N GLU A 131 0.86 13.48 -1.22
CA GLU A 131 -0.57 13.69 -1.35
C GLU A 131 -1.35 12.75 -0.42
N ASN A 132 -0.97 11.47 -0.39
CA ASN A 132 -1.71 10.46 0.36
C ASN A 132 -1.16 10.22 1.78
N LYS A 133 -1.10 11.28 2.61
CA LYS A 133 -0.70 11.14 4.03
C LYS A 133 -1.59 10.18 4.82
N ARG A 134 -2.81 9.91 4.34
CA ARG A 134 -3.72 8.96 4.96
C ARG A 134 -3.08 7.56 5.09
N ILE A 135 -2.45 7.05 4.02
CA ILE A 135 -1.83 5.71 4.07
C ILE A 135 -0.69 5.64 5.09
N VAL A 136 0.06 6.75 5.26
CA VAL A 136 1.12 6.85 6.26
C VAL A 136 0.53 6.71 7.66
N ILE A 137 -0.51 7.51 7.98
CA ILE A 137 -1.18 7.52 9.28
C ILE A 137 -1.76 6.13 9.59
N GLN A 138 -2.48 5.53 8.64
CA GLN A 138 -3.06 4.18 8.78
C GLN A 138 -1.98 3.14 9.07
N THR A 139 -0.86 3.20 8.36
CA THR A 139 0.25 2.27 8.55
C THR A 139 0.91 2.44 9.91
N LEU A 140 1.22 3.67 10.33
CA LEU A 140 1.78 3.94 11.65
C LEU A 140 0.82 3.50 12.77
N THR A 141 -0.49 3.74 12.60
CA THR A 141 -1.52 3.28 13.53
C THR A 141 -1.55 1.76 13.64
N LYS A 142 -1.47 1.06 12.51
CA LYS A 142 -1.44 -0.40 12.46
C LYS A 142 -0.19 -0.99 13.11
N LEU A 143 0.94 -0.31 12.98
CA LEU A 143 2.21 -0.69 13.60
C LEU A 143 2.31 -0.28 15.08
N GLY A 144 1.31 0.44 15.63
CA GLY A 144 1.30 0.90 17.02
C GLY A 144 2.27 2.04 17.31
N VAL A 145 2.70 2.78 16.29
CA VAL A 145 3.73 3.83 16.37
C VAL A 145 3.11 5.13 16.88
N LYS A 146 3.50 5.57 18.09
CA LYS A 146 3.03 6.80 18.74
C LYS A 146 3.97 7.99 18.56
N LYS A 147 5.17 7.79 18.03
CA LYS A 147 6.21 8.84 17.94
C LYS A 147 5.72 10.12 17.28
N GLU A 148 4.88 10.02 16.26
CA GLU A 148 4.40 11.18 15.46
C GLU A 148 2.96 11.60 15.85
N ILE A 149 2.51 11.26 17.05
CA ILE A 149 1.12 11.51 17.45
C ILE A 149 0.74 13.00 17.44
N ASP A 150 1.66 13.88 17.79
CA ASP A 150 1.41 15.34 17.78
C ASP A 150 1.27 15.87 16.34
N LYS A 151 2.06 15.34 15.40
CA LYS A 151 1.90 15.64 13.98
C LYS A 151 0.57 15.12 13.44
N ILE A 152 0.19 13.91 13.79
CA ILE A 152 -1.10 13.31 13.43
C ILE A 152 -2.25 14.15 14.02
N ARG A 153 -2.15 14.58 15.28
CA ARG A 153 -3.13 15.46 15.91
C ARG A 153 -3.27 16.79 15.16
N SER A 154 -2.16 17.39 14.75
CA SER A 154 -2.22 18.64 13.97
C SER A 154 -2.94 18.44 12.62
N LEU A 155 -2.75 17.30 11.97
CA LEU A 155 -3.40 16.99 10.69
C LEU A 155 -4.91 16.75 10.82
N SER A 156 -5.41 16.34 11.99
CA SER A 156 -6.84 16.14 12.23
C SER A 156 -7.66 17.42 12.18
N THR A 157 -7.04 18.56 12.52
CA THR A 157 -7.70 19.88 12.59
C THR A 157 -7.23 20.85 11.50
N ASP A 158 -6.22 20.47 10.71
CA ASP A 158 -5.67 21.30 9.64
C ASP A 158 -6.71 21.50 8.52
N THR A 159 -7.03 22.74 8.18
CA THR A 159 -7.99 23.10 7.14
C THR A 159 -7.55 22.64 5.74
N GLN A 160 -6.26 22.51 5.52
CA GLN A 160 -5.70 22.05 4.24
C GLN A 160 -5.66 20.51 4.11
N SER A 161 -5.83 19.80 5.20
CA SER A 161 -5.89 18.35 5.17
C SER A 161 -7.20 17.85 4.53
N SER A 162 -7.09 16.84 3.64
CA SER A 162 -8.26 16.19 3.07
C SER A 162 -9.09 15.45 4.14
N ASN A 163 -10.36 15.20 3.85
CA ASN A 163 -11.24 14.46 4.75
C ASN A 163 -10.68 13.07 5.08
N GLY A 164 -10.07 12.38 4.11
CA GLY A 164 -9.42 11.10 4.34
C GLY A 164 -8.26 11.17 5.34
N VAL A 165 -7.44 12.22 5.28
CA VAL A 165 -6.35 12.47 6.23
C VAL A 165 -6.90 12.76 7.62
N LYS A 166 -7.91 13.63 7.73
CA LYS A 166 -8.57 13.94 9.01
C LYS A 166 -9.18 12.70 9.67
N GLY A 167 -9.94 11.91 8.89
CA GLY A 167 -10.55 10.67 9.36
C GLY A 167 -9.52 9.67 9.88
N ALA A 168 -8.45 9.42 9.13
CA ALA A 168 -7.36 8.55 9.57
C ALA A 168 -6.67 9.09 10.83
N SER A 169 -6.53 10.41 10.96
CA SER A 169 -5.94 11.04 12.15
C SER A 169 -6.82 10.84 13.38
N PHE A 170 -8.13 11.03 13.29
CA PHE A 170 -9.05 10.75 14.40
C PHE A 170 -9.02 9.27 14.81
N ALA A 171 -9.05 8.35 13.83
CA ALA A 171 -8.94 6.92 14.10
C ALA A 171 -7.61 6.56 14.80
N ALA A 172 -6.50 7.20 14.39
CA ALA A 172 -5.21 7.01 15.03
C ALA A 172 -5.18 7.51 16.48
N LEU A 173 -5.76 8.68 16.76
CA LEU A 173 -5.87 9.24 18.12
C LEU A 173 -6.69 8.33 19.04
N ILE A 174 -7.81 7.79 18.54
CA ILE A 174 -8.63 6.84 19.29
C ILE A 174 -7.83 5.56 19.56
N LYS A 175 -7.25 4.94 18.53
CA LYS A 175 -6.59 3.62 18.65
C LYS A 175 -5.28 3.67 19.43
N LEU A 176 -4.50 4.72 19.26
CA LEU A 176 -3.17 4.83 19.88
C LEU A 176 -3.18 5.53 21.23
N CYS A 177 -4.10 6.48 21.45
CA CYS A 177 -4.12 7.33 22.64
C CYS A 177 -5.35 7.13 23.53
N GLY A 178 -6.39 6.44 23.04
CA GLY A 178 -7.65 6.27 23.79
C GLY A 178 -8.52 7.53 23.83
N GLU A 179 -8.35 8.46 22.86
CA GLU A 179 -9.11 9.72 22.77
C GLU A 179 -10.53 9.44 22.22
N GLU A 180 -11.39 8.84 23.06
CA GLU A 180 -12.76 8.43 22.67
C GLU A 180 -13.66 9.62 22.28
N ASP A 181 -13.36 10.84 22.77
CA ASP A 181 -14.04 12.07 22.39
C ASP A 181 -13.97 12.32 20.86
N LYS A 182 -12.93 11.83 20.19
CA LYS A 182 -12.75 11.92 18.73
C LYS A 182 -13.68 10.99 17.95
N LEU A 183 -14.40 10.10 18.62
CA LEU A 183 -15.34 9.19 17.95
C LEU A 183 -16.53 9.96 17.35
N SER A 184 -16.97 11.06 17.99
CA SER A 184 -18.03 11.92 17.42
C SER A 184 -17.55 12.57 16.12
N ASP A 185 -16.33 13.11 16.12
CA ASP A 185 -15.73 13.74 14.93
C ASP A 185 -15.61 12.72 13.79
N LEU A 186 -15.15 11.49 14.08
CA LEU A 186 -15.04 10.42 13.09
C LEU A 186 -16.41 10.00 12.53
N LYS A 187 -17.45 9.92 13.38
CA LYS A 187 -18.81 9.61 12.93
C LYS A 187 -19.40 10.65 11.98
N ASP A 188 -19.02 11.92 12.11
CA ASP A 188 -19.50 12.96 11.22
C ASP A 188 -19.03 12.74 9.77
N PHE A 189 -17.84 12.13 9.56
CA PHE A 189 -17.40 11.73 8.23
C PHE A 189 -18.29 10.67 7.58
N LEU A 190 -18.99 9.84 8.35
CA LEU A 190 -19.97 8.87 7.84
C LEU A 190 -21.21 9.55 7.23
N ARG A 191 -21.44 10.83 7.56
CA ARG A 191 -22.56 11.63 7.08
C ARG A 191 -22.21 12.49 5.87
N LEU A 192 -20.94 12.51 5.45
CA LEU A 192 -20.51 13.28 4.29
C LEU A 192 -21.22 12.83 3.01
N SER A 193 -21.47 13.77 2.12
CA SER A 193 -22.12 13.51 0.82
C SER A 193 -21.23 12.68 -0.10
N ASN A 194 -19.91 12.86 -0.03
CA ASN A 194 -18.95 12.14 -0.85
C ASN A 194 -18.83 10.67 -0.42
N GLN A 195 -19.12 9.74 -1.35
CA GLN A 195 -19.06 8.30 -1.10
C GLN A 195 -17.65 7.81 -0.73
N ASN A 196 -16.61 8.37 -1.36
CA ASN A 196 -15.23 8.00 -1.08
C ASN A 196 -14.82 8.39 0.35
N ASP A 197 -15.21 9.59 0.81
CA ASP A 197 -14.92 10.05 2.17
C ASP A 197 -15.60 9.16 3.22
N ARG A 198 -16.87 8.77 2.99
CA ARG A 198 -17.57 7.82 3.86
C ARG A 198 -16.90 6.45 3.89
N HIS A 199 -16.48 5.94 2.71
CA HIS A 199 -15.79 4.66 2.63
C HIS A 199 -14.45 4.70 3.38
N CYS A 200 -13.71 5.80 3.26
CA CYS A 200 -12.49 6.02 4.00
C CYS A 200 -12.71 5.97 5.52
N ALA A 201 -13.73 6.67 6.01
CA ALA A 201 -14.06 6.69 7.45
C ALA A 201 -14.40 5.30 7.99
N VAL A 202 -15.12 4.47 7.21
CA VAL A 202 -15.44 3.07 7.62
C VAL A 202 -14.20 2.20 7.70
N GLN A 203 -13.23 2.38 6.80
CA GLN A 203 -12.00 1.58 6.81
C GLN A 203 -11.07 1.96 7.98
N ASP A 204 -11.22 3.16 8.52
CA ASP A 204 -10.36 3.70 9.58
C ASP A 204 -10.87 3.34 11.00
N ILE A 205 -12.14 2.91 11.14
CA ILE A 205 -12.74 2.39 12.39
C ILE A 205 -12.31 0.94 12.63
#